data_caf984469854ade3920aa705eb3d2ce9
#
_entry.id   caf984469854ade3920aa705eb3d2ce9
#
_cell.length_a   1.000
_cell.length_b   1.000
_cell.length_c   1.000
_cell.angle_alpha   90.00
_cell.angle_beta   90.00
_cell.angle_gamma   90.00
#
_symmetry.space_group_name_H-M   'P 1'
#
loop_
_entity.id
_entity.type
_entity.pdbx_description
1 polymer ?
#
loop_
_entity_poly.entity_id
_entity_poly.type
_entity_poly.pdbx_seq_one_letter_code
_entity_poly.pdbx_strand_id
1 'polypeptide(L)'
;MAEFKLGRIRFIWKDTWTTTAAYLKDDVIRYGGRTYVCIKGHTADANFYTDAAHWNLFSDGTKWQSDWSGATFYKINDIVRYGGIIYICNSGHTAQATLEADQSKWDQFATSIDWKDNWVASTVYKANDLVKYGGNIYLCNTGHTAAASVALGLEADILKWDLFSEGQDWKQNWAISTRYKINDIIKYGGTLYVCNTGHTSNAALASGLESDQSKWDYLNKGFDYKGEWTNQTRYKVNDVVMFGATLYIATAHHTSVVTNDNSQLGTLQADIANWEIFVPGMEFENSWNPYERY
;
A
#
# COMPACT_ATOMS: atom_id res chain seq x y z
N MET A 1 -79.24 -20.68 -0.09
CA MET A 1 -78.07 -20.14 0.55
C MET A 1 -76.88 -20.33 -0.41
N ALA A 2 -76.27 -19.29 -0.85
CA ALA A 2 -75.05 -19.37 -1.72
C ALA A 2 -73.90 -19.71 -0.81
N GLU A 3 -73.24 -20.84 -1.03
CA GLU A 3 -72.02 -21.26 -0.33
C GLU A 3 -70.84 -20.50 -0.87
N PHE A 4 -70.28 -19.62 -0.07
CA PHE A 4 -69.03 -18.90 -0.43
C PHE A 4 -67.84 -19.82 -0.12
N LYS A 5 -67.31 -20.50 -1.15
CA LYS A 5 -66.07 -21.24 -1.04
C LYS A 5 -64.91 -20.26 -1.06
N LEU A 6 -64.29 -19.97 0.11
CA LEU A 6 -62.99 -19.36 0.19
C LEU A 6 -61.97 -20.32 -0.47
N GLY A 7 -61.59 -20.05 -1.70
CA GLY A 7 -60.46 -20.74 -2.31
C GLY A 7 -59.21 -20.44 -1.49
N ARG A 8 -58.48 -21.46 -1.07
CA ARG A 8 -57.13 -21.27 -0.49
C ARG A 8 -56.25 -20.55 -1.51
N ILE A 9 -55.82 -19.34 -1.22
CA ILE A 9 -54.73 -18.69 -1.93
C ILE A 9 -53.48 -19.50 -1.60
N ARG A 10 -53.01 -20.29 -2.53
CA ARG A 10 -51.85 -21.18 -2.34
C ARG A 10 -50.78 -20.77 -3.27
N PHE A 11 -49.85 -19.94 -2.78
CA PHE A 11 -48.59 -19.67 -3.48
C PHE A 11 -47.70 -20.93 -3.44
N ILE A 12 -47.11 -21.28 -4.58
CA ILE A 12 -46.15 -22.39 -4.69
C ILE A 12 -44.79 -21.82 -4.98
N TRP A 13 -43.85 -22.00 -4.06
CA TRP A 13 -42.46 -21.62 -4.24
C TRP A 13 -41.78 -22.55 -5.26
N LYS A 14 -41.23 -21.99 -6.35
CA LYS A 14 -40.56 -22.69 -7.46
C LYS A 14 -39.09 -22.39 -7.51
N ASP A 15 -38.52 -21.76 -6.51
CA ASP A 15 -37.11 -21.41 -6.42
C ASP A 15 -36.70 -20.34 -7.46
N THR A 16 -35.56 -20.50 -8.11
CA THR A 16 -35.03 -19.55 -9.08
C THR A 16 -35.69 -19.79 -10.45
N TRP A 17 -36.08 -18.70 -11.12
CA TRP A 17 -36.59 -18.77 -12.48
C TRP A 17 -35.59 -19.48 -13.40
N THR A 18 -36.10 -20.40 -14.24
CA THR A 18 -35.34 -21.13 -15.25
C THR A 18 -36.03 -21.05 -16.59
N THR A 19 -35.22 -20.89 -17.66
CA THR A 19 -35.72 -20.94 -19.03
C THR A 19 -36.38 -22.29 -19.35
N THR A 20 -37.37 -22.30 -20.26
CA THR A 20 -38.14 -23.47 -20.68
C THR A 20 -38.95 -24.18 -19.57
N ALA A 21 -38.91 -23.74 -18.34
CA ALA A 21 -39.77 -24.25 -17.28
C ALA A 21 -41.21 -23.82 -17.45
N ALA A 22 -42.17 -24.73 -17.14
CA ALA A 22 -43.58 -24.39 -17.12
C ALA A 22 -44.00 -23.81 -15.75
N TYR A 23 -44.57 -22.63 -15.78
CA TYR A 23 -45.07 -21.94 -14.60
C TYR A 23 -46.58 -21.82 -14.63
N LEU A 24 -47.22 -22.07 -13.53
CA LEU A 24 -48.66 -21.92 -13.37
C LEU A 24 -48.98 -20.64 -12.61
N LYS A 25 -50.23 -20.20 -12.74
CA LYS A 25 -50.72 -19.07 -11.93
C LYS A 25 -50.49 -19.35 -10.45
N ASP A 26 -50.03 -18.33 -9.70
CA ASP A 26 -49.69 -18.36 -8.26
C ASP A 26 -48.38 -19.08 -7.92
N ASP A 27 -47.60 -19.52 -8.94
CA ASP A 27 -46.23 -19.93 -8.71
C ASP A 27 -45.38 -18.70 -8.36
N VAL A 28 -44.48 -18.85 -7.37
CA VAL A 28 -43.58 -17.79 -6.90
C VAL A 28 -42.15 -18.21 -7.18
N ILE A 29 -41.41 -17.30 -7.82
CA ILE A 29 -40.01 -17.52 -8.19
C ILE A 29 -39.13 -16.38 -7.70
N ARG A 30 -37.82 -16.63 -7.63
CA ARG A 30 -36.82 -15.59 -7.47
C ARG A 30 -36.08 -15.33 -8.80
N TYR A 31 -35.92 -14.08 -9.14
CA TYR A 31 -35.10 -13.64 -10.26
C TYR A 31 -34.27 -12.42 -9.84
N GLY A 32 -32.92 -12.58 -9.79
CA GLY A 32 -32.02 -11.59 -9.18
C GLY A 32 -32.31 -11.45 -7.67
N GLY A 33 -32.31 -10.21 -7.20
CA GLY A 33 -32.69 -9.87 -5.83
C GLY A 33 -34.21 -9.85 -5.56
N ARG A 34 -35.05 -10.08 -6.57
CA ARG A 34 -36.50 -9.91 -6.49
C ARG A 34 -37.26 -11.23 -6.53
N THR A 35 -38.42 -11.24 -5.89
CA THR A 35 -39.37 -12.35 -5.94
C THR A 35 -40.59 -11.95 -6.77
N TYR A 36 -41.06 -12.85 -7.63
CA TYR A 36 -42.19 -12.61 -8.51
C TYR A 36 -43.25 -13.70 -8.35
N VAL A 37 -44.50 -13.33 -8.56
CA VAL A 37 -45.61 -14.26 -8.65
C VAL A 37 -46.13 -14.34 -10.08
N CYS A 38 -46.32 -15.57 -10.55
CA CYS A 38 -46.92 -15.83 -11.86
C CYS A 38 -48.39 -15.47 -11.86
N ILE A 39 -48.82 -14.55 -12.67
CA ILE A 39 -50.21 -14.13 -12.81
C ILE A 39 -50.94 -14.82 -13.98
N LYS A 40 -50.19 -15.38 -14.96
CA LYS A 40 -50.72 -16.11 -16.08
C LYS A 40 -49.78 -17.26 -16.45
N GLY A 41 -50.30 -18.50 -16.36
CA GLY A 41 -49.52 -19.70 -16.70
C GLY A 41 -48.90 -19.64 -18.10
N HIS A 42 -47.61 -20.00 -18.19
CA HIS A 42 -46.84 -19.99 -19.43
C HIS A 42 -45.60 -20.91 -19.31
N THR A 43 -44.98 -21.18 -20.42
CA THR A 43 -43.65 -21.77 -20.47
C THR A 43 -42.63 -20.65 -20.58
N ALA A 44 -41.63 -20.62 -19.75
CA ALA A 44 -40.61 -19.56 -19.72
C ALA A 44 -39.81 -19.50 -21.03
N ASP A 45 -39.62 -18.32 -21.53
CA ASP A 45 -38.82 -18.02 -22.72
C ASP A 45 -37.30 -18.08 -22.42
N ALA A 46 -36.47 -17.70 -23.36
CA ALA A 46 -35.01 -17.65 -23.18
C ALA A 46 -34.57 -16.55 -22.21
N ASN A 47 -35.41 -15.53 -21.98
CA ASN A 47 -35.10 -14.38 -21.14
C ASN A 47 -36.31 -14.01 -20.27
N PHE A 48 -36.11 -13.81 -18.97
CA PHE A 48 -37.15 -13.39 -18.02
C PHE A 48 -37.91 -12.12 -18.48
N TYR A 49 -37.22 -11.17 -19.06
CA TYR A 49 -37.84 -9.89 -19.47
C TYR A 49 -38.82 -10.04 -20.66
N THR A 50 -38.67 -11.08 -21.47
CA THR A 50 -39.67 -11.40 -22.53
C THR A 50 -40.97 -11.92 -21.96
N ASP A 51 -40.88 -12.54 -20.75
CA ASP A 51 -42.03 -13.07 -20.02
C ASP A 51 -42.59 -12.07 -18.99
N ALA A 52 -42.06 -10.84 -18.92
CA ALA A 52 -42.39 -9.89 -17.86
C ALA A 52 -43.89 -9.67 -17.64
N ALA A 53 -44.72 -9.75 -18.75
CA ALA A 53 -46.16 -9.60 -18.69
C ALA A 53 -46.89 -10.74 -17.97
N HIS A 54 -46.22 -11.86 -17.69
CA HIS A 54 -46.73 -13.00 -16.96
C HIS A 54 -46.43 -12.98 -15.44
N TRP A 55 -45.69 -11.96 -15.02
CA TRP A 55 -45.19 -11.88 -13.64
C TRP A 55 -45.55 -10.56 -12.97
N ASN A 56 -45.97 -10.61 -11.72
CA ASN A 56 -46.05 -9.45 -10.85
C ASN A 56 -44.95 -9.52 -9.79
N LEU A 57 -44.36 -8.34 -9.47
CA LEU A 57 -43.46 -8.24 -8.35
C LEU A 57 -44.15 -8.60 -7.05
N PHE A 58 -43.64 -9.61 -6.36
CA PHE A 58 -44.18 -10.09 -5.09
C PHE A 58 -43.40 -9.48 -3.89
N SER A 59 -42.08 -9.44 -3.97
CA SER A 59 -41.24 -8.81 -2.97
C SER A 59 -39.99 -8.23 -3.59
N ASP A 60 -39.62 -7.03 -3.16
CA ASP A 60 -38.39 -6.38 -3.54
C ASP A 60 -37.29 -6.73 -2.51
N GLY A 61 -36.20 -7.26 -2.98
CA GLY A 61 -35.06 -7.69 -2.14
C GLY A 61 -33.78 -7.59 -2.93
N THR A 62 -32.67 -7.92 -2.32
CA THR A 62 -31.35 -7.88 -2.92
C THR A 62 -30.67 -9.24 -2.89
N LYS A 63 -29.74 -9.49 -3.79
CA LYS A 63 -28.93 -10.71 -3.84
C LYS A 63 -27.45 -10.37 -3.87
N TRP A 64 -26.70 -10.82 -2.89
CA TRP A 64 -25.25 -10.68 -2.88
C TRP A 64 -24.60 -11.64 -3.87
N GLN A 65 -23.75 -11.13 -4.77
CA GLN A 65 -23.05 -11.87 -5.83
C GLN A 65 -21.52 -11.89 -5.64
N SER A 66 -21.01 -11.43 -4.49
CA SER A 66 -19.55 -11.28 -4.22
C SER A 66 -18.90 -10.17 -5.04
N ASP A 67 -17.65 -10.39 -5.47
CA ASP A 67 -16.93 -9.41 -6.29
C ASP A 67 -17.49 -9.37 -7.70
N TRP A 68 -17.55 -8.17 -8.26
CA TRP A 68 -17.92 -7.97 -9.65
C TRP A 68 -16.93 -8.68 -10.59
N SER A 69 -17.46 -9.29 -11.65
CA SER A 69 -16.68 -9.98 -12.68
C SER A 69 -17.21 -9.64 -14.07
N GLY A 70 -16.30 -9.32 -15.00
CA GLY A 70 -16.64 -9.12 -16.40
C GLY A 70 -17.25 -10.36 -17.04
N ALA A 71 -18.01 -10.16 -18.13
CA ALA A 71 -18.73 -11.18 -18.89
C ALA A 71 -19.78 -11.99 -18.07
N THR A 72 -20.08 -11.59 -16.84
CA THR A 72 -21.12 -12.16 -15.99
C THR A 72 -22.45 -11.48 -16.24
N PHE A 73 -23.54 -12.27 -16.34
CA PHE A 73 -24.88 -11.71 -16.42
C PHE A 73 -25.40 -11.36 -15.02
N TYR A 74 -25.61 -10.06 -14.79
CA TYR A 74 -26.21 -9.55 -13.56
C TYR A 74 -27.67 -9.20 -13.76
N LYS A 75 -28.46 -9.45 -12.74
CA LYS A 75 -29.89 -9.22 -12.69
C LYS A 75 -30.20 -8.01 -11.84
N ILE A 76 -31.37 -7.45 -12.04
CA ILE A 76 -31.85 -6.33 -11.21
C ILE A 76 -31.76 -6.69 -9.72
N ASN A 77 -31.31 -5.76 -8.88
CA ASN A 77 -31.06 -5.90 -7.43
C ASN A 77 -29.98 -6.95 -7.05
N ASP A 78 -29.17 -7.41 -8.02
CA ASP A 78 -27.92 -8.08 -7.64
C ASP A 78 -26.96 -7.02 -7.06
N ILE A 79 -26.30 -7.37 -5.94
CA ILE A 79 -25.32 -6.53 -5.26
C ILE A 79 -23.94 -7.13 -5.46
N VAL A 80 -22.98 -6.29 -5.85
CA VAL A 80 -21.58 -6.68 -6.06
C VAL A 80 -20.64 -5.72 -5.33
N ARG A 81 -19.43 -6.19 -5.02
CA ARG A 81 -18.32 -5.35 -4.61
C ARG A 81 -17.40 -5.10 -5.80
N TYR A 82 -17.01 -3.85 -5.98
CA TYR A 82 -16.01 -3.45 -6.97
C TYR A 82 -15.10 -2.38 -6.36
N GLY A 83 -13.83 -2.74 -6.07
CA GLY A 83 -12.96 -1.94 -5.23
C GLY A 83 -13.55 -1.78 -3.81
N GLY A 84 -13.39 -0.60 -3.24
CA GLY A 84 -13.99 -0.26 -1.94
C GLY A 84 -15.46 0.16 -2.01
N ILE A 85 -16.17 -0.10 -3.11
CA ILE A 85 -17.55 0.34 -3.29
C ILE A 85 -18.47 -0.87 -3.53
N ILE A 86 -19.64 -0.84 -2.91
CA ILE A 86 -20.71 -1.82 -3.15
C ILE A 86 -21.73 -1.20 -4.09
N TYR A 87 -22.04 -1.91 -5.16
CA TYR A 87 -22.99 -1.50 -6.20
C TYR A 87 -24.20 -2.42 -6.23
N ILE A 88 -25.34 -1.86 -6.60
CA ILE A 88 -26.58 -2.59 -6.88
C ILE A 88 -26.93 -2.46 -8.37
N CYS A 89 -27.24 -3.57 -9.00
CA CYS A 89 -27.66 -3.60 -10.41
C CYS A 89 -29.05 -3.02 -10.56
N ASN A 90 -29.20 -1.93 -11.31
CA ASN A 90 -30.48 -1.30 -11.59
C ASN A 90 -31.14 -1.80 -12.90
N SER A 91 -30.40 -2.46 -13.76
CA SER A 91 -30.88 -3.00 -15.04
C SER A 91 -30.11 -4.25 -15.44
N GLY A 92 -30.83 -5.36 -15.68
CA GLY A 92 -30.20 -6.63 -16.05
C GLY A 92 -29.38 -6.52 -17.34
N HIS A 93 -28.11 -6.97 -17.27
CA HIS A 93 -27.16 -6.89 -18.38
C HIS A 93 -26.03 -7.90 -18.22
N THR A 94 -25.30 -8.14 -19.30
CA THR A 94 -24.00 -8.84 -19.24
C THR A 94 -22.91 -7.80 -19.06
N ALA A 95 -22.12 -7.95 -18.00
CA ALA A 95 -21.04 -7.02 -17.65
C ALA A 95 -19.97 -6.97 -18.76
N GLN A 96 -19.45 -5.78 -19.01
CA GLN A 96 -18.34 -5.54 -19.92
C GLN A 96 -16.99 -5.88 -19.26
N ALA A 97 -15.89 -5.35 -19.79
CA ALA A 97 -14.55 -5.62 -19.26
C ALA A 97 -14.28 -4.92 -17.92
N THR A 98 -14.93 -3.79 -17.65
CA THR A 98 -14.81 -3.01 -16.40
C THR A 98 -16.20 -2.50 -16.00
N LEU A 99 -16.42 -2.27 -14.70
CA LEU A 99 -17.69 -1.74 -14.19
C LEU A 99 -17.95 -0.33 -14.72
N GLU A 100 -16.89 0.47 -14.90
CA GLU A 100 -17.00 1.83 -15.42
C GLU A 100 -17.60 1.88 -16.83
N ALA A 101 -17.37 0.84 -17.64
CA ALA A 101 -17.98 0.73 -18.99
C ALA A 101 -19.49 0.48 -18.92
N ASP A 102 -19.98 -0.06 -17.81
CA ASP A 102 -21.40 -0.36 -17.55
C ASP A 102 -22.01 0.55 -16.48
N GLN A 103 -21.36 1.61 -16.07
CA GLN A 103 -21.72 2.38 -14.87
C GLN A 103 -23.19 2.81 -14.83
N SER A 104 -23.80 3.05 -15.98
CA SER A 104 -25.24 3.39 -16.09
C SER A 104 -26.18 2.26 -15.63
N LYS A 105 -25.68 1.03 -15.49
CA LYS A 105 -26.41 -0.16 -15.03
C LYS A 105 -26.30 -0.43 -13.55
N TRP A 106 -25.52 0.40 -12.87
CA TRP A 106 -25.19 0.24 -11.48
C TRP A 106 -25.46 1.51 -10.69
N ASP A 107 -26.08 1.35 -9.53
CA ASP A 107 -26.20 2.41 -8.54
C ASP A 107 -25.27 2.09 -7.39
N GLN A 108 -24.65 3.11 -6.80
CA GLN A 108 -23.84 2.95 -5.61
C GLN A 108 -24.74 2.63 -4.42
N PHE A 109 -24.55 1.47 -3.81
CA PHE A 109 -25.33 1.01 -2.67
C PHE A 109 -24.69 1.39 -1.32
N ALA A 110 -23.37 1.21 -1.21
CA ALA A 110 -22.61 1.60 -0.03
C ALA A 110 -21.15 1.88 -0.39
N THR A 111 -20.51 2.73 0.41
CA THR A 111 -19.08 3.03 0.31
C THR A 111 -18.36 2.26 1.41
N SER A 112 -17.27 1.60 1.06
CA SER A 112 -16.31 1.00 1.98
C SER A 112 -14.90 1.19 1.44
N ILE A 113 -13.91 0.66 2.12
CA ILE A 113 -12.49 0.74 1.77
C ILE A 113 -12.00 -0.68 1.59
N ASP A 114 -11.15 -0.92 0.56
CA ASP A 114 -10.55 -2.21 0.28
C ASP A 114 -9.02 -2.13 0.46
N TRP A 115 -8.48 -2.79 1.47
CA TRP A 115 -7.06 -2.81 1.75
C TRP A 115 -6.31 -3.73 0.78
N LYS A 116 -5.31 -3.19 0.06
CA LYS A 116 -4.50 -3.86 -0.98
C LYS A 116 -3.04 -4.07 -0.60
N ASP A 117 -2.68 -3.92 0.66
CA ASP A 117 -1.30 -4.01 1.12
C ASP A 117 -0.38 -2.93 0.50
N ASN A 118 0.83 -3.30 0.10
CA ASN A 118 1.77 -2.36 -0.51
C ASN A 118 1.38 -2.05 -1.95
N TRP A 119 1.57 -0.79 -2.36
CA TRP A 119 1.46 -0.41 -3.76
C TRP A 119 2.41 -1.21 -4.65
N VAL A 120 1.92 -1.68 -5.78
CA VAL A 120 2.65 -2.49 -6.77
C VAL A 120 2.46 -1.86 -8.16
N ALA A 121 3.58 -1.70 -8.89
CA ALA A 121 3.56 -1.21 -10.27
C ALA A 121 2.73 -2.13 -11.19
N SER A 122 2.15 -1.55 -12.25
CA SER A 122 1.34 -2.25 -13.26
C SER A 122 0.11 -2.98 -12.71
N THR A 123 -0.30 -2.69 -11.48
CA THR A 123 -1.50 -3.26 -10.86
C THR A 123 -2.70 -2.37 -11.15
N VAL A 124 -3.85 -3.00 -11.41
CA VAL A 124 -5.13 -2.28 -11.56
C VAL A 124 -5.68 -1.98 -10.17
N TYR A 125 -5.81 -0.70 -9.87
CA TYR A 125 -6.47 -0.21 -8.67
C TYR A 125 -7.82 0.40 -9.01
N LYS A 126 -8.75 0.25 -8.08
CA LYS A 126 -10.13 0.74 -8.19
C LYS A 126 -10.37 1.86 -7.20
N ALA A 127 -11.41 2.63 -7.41
CA ALA A 127 -11.81 3.66 -6.44
C ALA A 127 -12.02 3.05 -5.05
N ASN A 128 -11.53 3.73 -4.02
CA ASN A 128 -11.51 3.33 -2.61
C ASN A 128 -10.63 2.11 -2.27
N ASP A 129 -9.73 1.68 -3.18
CA ASP A 129 -8.63 0.81 -2.77
C ASP A 129 -7.63 1.61 -1.92
N LEU A 130 -7.19 1.03 -0.80
CA LEU A 130 -6.13 1.58 0.06
C LEU A 130 -4.84 0.82 -0.16
N VAL A 131 -3.75 1.56 -0.27
CA VAL A 131 -2.40 1.00 -0.37
C VAL A 131 -1.44 1.68 0.61
N LYS A 132 -0.45 0.92 1.07
CA LYS A 132 0.71 1.48 1.75
C LYS A 132 1.80 1.79 0.73
N TYR A 133 2.36 2.99 0.79
CA TYR A 133 3.51 3.38 -0.02
C TYR A 133 4.45 4.25 0.82
N GLY A 134 5.65 3.74 1.11
CA GLY A 134 6.55 4.34 2.10
C GLY A 134 5.93 4.31 3.50
N GLY A 135 6.06 5.41 4.23
CA GLY A 135 5.41 5.58 5.53
C GLY A 135 3.92 5.88 5.46
N ASN A 136 3.38 6.18 4.28
CA ASN A 136 2.03 6.71 4.10
C ASN A 136 1.04 5.66 3.60
N ILE A 137 -0.23 5.91 3.89
CA ILE A 137 -1.37 5.17 3.32
C ILE A 137 -2.10 6.10 2.35
N TYR A 138 -2.39 5.60 1.15
CA TYR A 138 -3.07 6.32 0.09
C TYR A 138 -4.38 5.64 -0.29
N LEU A 139 -5.39 6.45 -0.57
CA LEU A 139 -6.70 6.03 -1.08
C LEU A 139 -6.76 6.30 -2.58
N CYS A 140 -7.08 5.29 -3.38
CA CYS A 140 -7.33 5.46 -4.80
C CYS A 140 -8.63 6.26 -5.01
N ASN A 141 -8.54 7.45 -5.59
CA ASN A 141 -9.70 8.30 -5.87
C ASN A 141 -10.28 8.04 -7.28
N THR A 142 -9.46 7.52 -8.18
CA THR A 142 -9.85 7.23 -9.57
C THR A 142 -9.25 5.90 -10.01
N GLY A 143 -10.10 4.96 -10.44
CA GLY A 143 -9.66 3.64 -10.93
C GLY A 143 -8.68 3.78 -12.11
N HIS A 144 -7.53 3.07 -12.03
CA HIS A 144 -6.48 3.14 -13.03
C HIS A 144 -5.56 1.92 -12.95
N THR A 145 -4.71 1.77 -13.96
CA THR A 145 -3.55 0.86 -13.87
C THR A 145 -2.35 1.68 -13.41
N ALA A 146 -1.73 1.26 -12.31
CA ALA A 146 -0.54 1.91 -11.76
C ALA A 146 0.59 1.94 -12.79
N ALA A 147 1.41 3.00 -12.75
CA ALA A 147 2.56 3.15 -13.62
C ALA A 147 3.48 1.93 -13.57
N ALA A 148 4.02 1.55 -14.73
CA ALA A 148 4.89 0.38 -14.85
C ALA A 148 6.29 0.62 -14.24
N SER A 149 6.68 1.87 -14.02
CA SER A 149 7.99 2.23 -13.50
C SER A 149 8.06 2.16 -11.98
N VAL A 150 8.70 1.14 -11.45
CA VAL A 150 9.03 1.03 -10.01
C VAL A 150 9.92 2.20 -9.56
N ALA A 151 10.75 2.75 -10.47
CA ALA A 151 11.65 3.87 -10.16
C ALA A 151 10.90 5.19 -9.94
N LEU A 152 9.77 5.40 -10.61
CA LEU A 152 8.91 6.57 -10.42
C LEU A 152 7.89 6.37 -9.30
N GLY A 153 7.53 5.11 -9.03
CA GLY A 153 6.63 4.76 -7.94
C GLY A 153 5.22 5.32 -8.09
N LEU A 154 4.50 5.40 -6.97
CA LEU A 154 3.16 5.98 -6.88
C LEU A 154 3.15 7.47 -7.28
N GLU A 155 4.28 8.15 -7.13
CA GLU A 155 4.41 9.56 -7.49
C GLU A 155 4.10 9.85 -8.97
N ALA A 156 4.27 8.85 -9.85
CA ALA A 156 3.90 8.97 -11.26
C ALA A 156 2.39 9.13 -11.48
N ASP A 157 1.60 8.58 -10.57
CA ASP A 157 0.14 8.57 -10.63
C ASP A 157 -0.49 9.37 -9.49
N ILE A 158 0.26 10.25 -8.83
CA ILE A 158 -0.16 10.90 -7.57
C ILE A 158 -1.55 11.56 -7.64
N LEU A 159 -1.97 12.06 -8.81
CA LEU A 159 -3.29 12.66 -9.01
C LEU A 159 -4.45 11.66 -8.91
N LYS A 160 -4.15 10.36 -8.92
CA LYS A 160 -5.13 9.26 -8.74
C LYS A 160 -5.25 8.80 -7.30
N TRP A 161 -4.49 9.41 -6.41
CA TRP A 161 -4.38 9.02 -5.03
C TRP A 161 -4.60 10.21 -4.10
N ASP A 162 -5.35 9.99 -3.05
CA ASP A 162 -5.48 10.90 -1.92
C ASP A 162 -4.68 10.37 -0.74
N LEU A 163 -3.98 11.26 -0.04
CA LEU A 163 -3.31 10.88 1.20
C LEU A 163 -4.37 10.58 2.26
N PHE A 164 -4.45 9.32 2.68
CA PHE A 164 -5.41 8.87 3.68
C PHE A 164 -4.86 8.99 5.11
N SER A 165 -3.60 8.61 5.29
CA SER A 165 -2.91 8.70 6.59
C SER A 165 -1.41 8.86 6.39
N GLU A 166 -0.82 9.76 7.15
CA GLU A 166 0.63 9.89 7.26
C GLU A 166 1.16 8.92 8.30
N GLY A 167 2.33 8.37 8.02
CA GLY A 167 3.05 7.47 8.89
C GLY A 167 4.52 7.43 8.51
N GLN A 168 5.28 6.59 9.19
CA GLN A 168 6.71 6.43 8.96
C GLN A 168 7.04 4.95 8.75
N ASP A 169 8.05 4.66 7.90
CA ASP A 169 8.49 3.30 7.62
C ASP A 169 10.00 3.16 7.87
N TRP A 170 10.37 2.34 8.84
CA TRP A 170 11.76 2.12 9.21
C TRP A 170 12.49 1.23 8.21
N LYS A 171 13.54 1.76 7.54
CA LYS A 171 14.34 1.08 6.50
C LYS A 171 15.73 0.66 6.96
N GLN A 172 16.04 0.78 8.25
CA GLN A 172 17.36 0.45 8.78
C GLN A 172 18.45 1.42 8.29
N ASN A 173 19.64 0.89 7.93
CA ASN A 173 20.74 1.71 7.46
C ASN A 173 20.50 2.15 6.00
N TRP A 174 20.92 3.39 5.70
CA TRP A 174 20.98 3.86 4.31
C TRP A 174 21.82 2.91 3.44
N ALA A 175 21.34 2.63 2.24
CA ALA A 175 21.98 1.78 1.26
C ALA A 175 22.01 2.46 -0.12
N ILE A 176 23.03 2.14 -0.93
CA ILE A 176 23.17 2.61 -2.31
C ILE A 176 22.10 1.99 -3.21
N SER A 177 21.79 2.67 -4.32
CA SER A 177 20.89 2.18 -5.39
C SER A 177 19.55 1.65 -4.87
N THR A 178 19.08 2.18 -3.72
CA THR A 178 17.86 1.76 -3.04
C THR A 178 16.77 2.79 -3.28
N ARG A 179 15.57 2.35 -3.64
CA ARG A 179 14.39 3.21 -3.77
C ARG A 179 13.86 3.57 -2.38
N TYR A 180 13.94 4.84 -2.05
CA TYR A 180 13.33 5.42 -0.86
C TYR A 180 12.08 6.20 -1.24
N LYS A 181 11.10 6.16 -0.36
CA LYS A 181 9.79 6.78 -0.51
C LYS A 181 9.62 7.86 0.54
N ILE A 182 8.67 8.74 0.33
CA ILE A 182 8.35 9.77 1.32
C ILE A 182 8.02 9.14 2.67
N ASN A 183 8.50 9.73 3.76
CA ASN A 183 8.40 9.25 5.14
C ASN A 183 9.09 7.90 5.45
N ASP A 184 9.94 7.38 4.55
CA ASP A 184 10.89 6.34 4.93
C ASP A 184 11.93 6.91 5.90
N ILE A 185 12.20 6.21 6.99
CA ILE A 185 13.23 6.58 7.97
C ILE A 185 14.45 5.67 7.80
N ILE A 186 15.63 6.28 7.77
CA ILE A 186 16.89 5.55 7.72
C ILE A 186 17.86 6.03 8.80
N LYS A 187 18.83 5.18 9.10
CA LYS A 187 20.01 5.56 9.88
C LYS A 187 21.20 5.73 8.94
N TYR A 188 21.90 6.85 9.09
CA TYR A 188 23.17 7.09 8.41
C TYR A 188 24.15 7.73 9.38
N GLY A 189 25.23 6.98 9.73
CA GLY A 189 26.09 7.33 10.87
C GLY A 189 25.29 7.32 12.17
N GLY A 190 25.56 8.28 13.03
CA GLY A 190 24.82 8.45 14.29
C GLY A 190 23.48 9.17 14.16
N THR A 191 23.00 9.44 12.95
CA THR A 191 21.85 10.29 12.70
C THR A 191 20.71 9.54 12.02
N LEU A 192 19.48 9.82 12.43
CA LEU A 192 18.26 9.38 11.76
C LEU A 192 17.77 10.46 10.79
N TYR A 193 17.39 10.02 9.61
CA TYR A 193 16.85 10.87 8.56
C TYR A 193 15.49 10.36 8.12
N VAL A 194 14.62 11.28 7.71
CA VAL A 194 13.34 10.98 7.07
C VAL A 194 13.38 11.46 5.61
N CYS A 195 12.92 10.61 4.70
CA CYS A 195 12.85 10.94 3.28
C CYS A 195 11.72 11.94 3.04
N ASN A 196 12.05 13.12 2.53
CA ASN A 196 11.08 14.16 2.17
C ASN A 196 10.66 14.12 0.70
N THR A 197 11.45 13.45 -0.15
CA THR A 197 11.18 13.32 -1.59
C THR A 197 11.56 11.92 -2.05
N GLY A 198 10.60 11.19 -2.63
CA GLY A 198 10.85 9.85 -3.15
C GLY A 198 11.92 9.82 -4.24
N HIS A 199 12.96 9.00 -4.05
CA HIS A 199 14.11 8.92 -4.97
C HIS A 199 14.80 7.56 -4.89
N THR A 200 15.67 7.29 -5.85
CA THR A 200 16.63 6.18 -5.74
C THR A 200 17.97 6.76 -5.32
N SER A 201 18.54 6.25 -4.22
CA SER A 201 19.82 6.72 -3.69
C SER A 201 20.96 6.50 -4.67
N ASN A 202 22.00 7.34 -4.55
CA ASN A 202 23.18 7.27 -5.39
C ASN A 202 23.82 5.88 -5.37
N ALA A 203 24.38 5.45 -6.51
CA ALA A 203 25.06 4.16 -6.65
C ALA A 203 26.52 4.20 -6.10
N ALA A 204 27.09 5.39 -5.90
CA ALA A 204 28.46 5.54 -5.43
C ALA A 204 28.54 5.56 -3.90
N LEU A 205 29.07 4.50 -3.31
CA LEU A 205 29.25 4.39 -1.85
C LEU A 205 30.10 5.52 -1.28
N ALA A 206 31.08 5.99 -2.04
CA ALA A 206 31.97 7.08 -1.62
C ALA A 206 31.28 8.44 -1.46
N SER A 207 30.19 8.67 -2.20
CA SER A 207 29.40 9.90 -2.12
C SER A 207 28.38 9.88 -0.99
N GLY A 208 27.96 8.68 -0.58
CA GLY A 208 27.04 8.50 0.53
C GLY A 208 25.68 9.20 0.37
N LEU A 209 25.00 9.37 1.49
CA LEU A 209 23.74 10.13 1.58
C LEU A 209 23.93 11.60 1.22
N GLU A 210 25.15 12.13 1.36
CA GLU A 210 25.50 13.53 1.12
C GLU A 210 25.18 13.97 -0.32
N SER A 211 25.25 13.04 -1.28
CA SER A 211 24.89 13.34 -2.68
C SER A 211 23.38 13.56 -2.88
N ASP A 212 22.57 13.01 -1.96
CA ASP A 212 21.10 13.09 -1.99
C ASP A 212 20.56 13.93 -0.83
N GLN A 213 21.39 14.72 -0.16
CA GLN A 213 21.08 15.45 1.10
C GLN A 213 19.76 16.22 1.01
N SER A 214 19.45 16.84 -0.13
CA SER A 214 18.21 17.60 -0.32
C SER A 214 16.94 16.76 -0.29
N LYS A 215 17.04 15.42 -0.33
CA LYS A 215 15.93 14.48 -0.27
C LYS A 215 15.64 13.98 1.14
N TRP A 216 16.42 14.47 2.11
CA TRP A 216 16.40 13.99 3.48
C TRP A 216 16.30 15.12 4.49
N ASP A 217 15.45 14.97 5.47
CA ASP A 217 15.35 15.84 6.62
C ASP A 217 15.90 15.14 7.86
N TYR A 218 16.50 15.91 8.77
CA TYR A 218 16.95 15.38 10.05
C TYR A 218 15.76 15.02 10.93
N LEU A 219 15.71 13.77 11.39
CA LEU A 219 14.70 13.33 12.35
C LEU A 219 15.24 13.38 13.78
N ASN A 220 16.42 12.80 14.02
CA ASN A 220 17.07 12.79 15.32
C ASN A 220 18.58 12.63 15.18
N LYS A 221 19.32 13.39 15.98
CA LYS A 221 20.78 13.27 16.09
C LYS A 221 21.14 12.34 17.23
N GLY A 222 21.94 11.36 16.95
CA GLY A 222 22.52 10.42 17.91
C GLY A 222 23.97 10.18 17.56
N PHE A 223 24.55 9.13 18.08
CA PHE A 223 25.91 8.70 17.75
C PHE A 223 25.92 7.18 17.46
N ASP A 224 26.93 6.73 16.72
CA ASP A 224 27.13 5.32 16.35
C ASP A 224 28.54 4.88 16.70
N TYR A 225 28.67 4.02 17.73
CA TYR A 225 29.98 3.53 18.16
C TYR A 225 30.51 2.49 17.17
N LYS A 226 31.71 2.77 16.60
CA LYS A 226 32.38 1.94 15.59
C LYS A 226 33.51 1.06 16.12
N GLY A 227 33.76 1.12 17.41
CA GLY A 227 34.92 0.44 18.03
C GLY A 227 36.21 1.25 17.88
N GLU A 228 37.34 0.56 17.74
CA GLU A 228 38.64 1.19 17.51
C GLU A 228 38.69 1.93 16.18
N TRP A 229 39.38 3.08 16.16
CA TRP A 229 39.64 3.79 14.90
C TRP A 229 40.49 2.92 13.96
N THR A 230 40.10 2.92 12.67
CA THR A 230 40.80 2.21 11.62
C THR A 230 41.04 3.13 10.42
N ASN A 231 42.20 2.98 9.75
CA ASN A 231 42.53 3.70 8.54
C ASN A 231 41.67 3.23 7.33
N GLN A 232 41.62 3.99 6.25
CA GLN A 232 40.87 3.71 5.01
C GLN A 232 39.39 3.37 5.24
N THR A 233 38.85 3.82 6.36
CA THR A 233 37.47 3.55 6.73
C THR A 233 36.63 4.80 6.50
N ARG A 234 35.45 4.62 5.88
CA ARG A 234 34.49 5.70 5.70
C ARG A 234 33.73 5.97 7.00
N TYR A 235 34.05 7.09 7.62
CA TYR A 235 33.34 7.59 8.80
C TYR A 235 32.29 8.62 8.42
N LYS A 236 31.22 8.65 9.15
CA LYS A 236 30.08 9.53 8.96
C LYS A 236 29.94 10.47 10.15
N VAL A 237 29.29 11.59 9.96
CA VAL A 237 28.97 12.51 11.07
C VAL A 237 28.33 11.75 12.21
N ASN A 238 28.77 12.00 13.45
CA ASN A 238 28.36 11.36 14.68
C ASN A 238 28.74 9.86 14.81
N ASP A 239 29.62 9.32 13.97
CA ASP A 239 30.32 8.08 14.30
C ASP A 239 31.30 8.34 15.46
N VAL A 240 31.33 7.47 16.44
CA VAL A 240 32.20 7.53 17.59
C VAL A 240 33.23 6.40 17.52
N VAL A 241 34.50 6.72 17.65
CA VAL A 241 35.59 5.74 17.64
C VAL A 241 36.41 5.88 18.90
N MET A 242 37.07 4.79 19.32
CA MET A 242 38.09 4.81 20.32
C MET A 242 39.46 4.91 19.63
N PHE A 243 40.30 5.82 20.08
CA PHE A 243 41.68 5.90 19.69
C PHE A 243 42.52 6.18 20.93
N GLY A 244 43.40 5.24 21.27
CA GLY A 244 43.98 5.17 22.61
C GLY A 244 42.86 5.01 23.65
N ALA A 245 42.96 5.75 24.75
CA ALA A 245 41.92 5.72 25.80
C ALA A 245 40.81 6.78 25.56
N THR A 246 40.85 7.53 24.48
CA THR A 246 39.95 8.66 24.23
C THR A 246 38.90 8.28 23.16
N LEU A 247 37.65 8.65 23.42
CA LEU A 247 36.59 8.55 22.42
C LEU A 247 36.51 9.86 21.61
N TYR A 248 36.50 9.70 20.29
CA TYR A 248 36.36 10.78 19.33
C TYR A 248 35.06 10.64 18.58
N ILE A 249 34.44 11.77 18.27
CA ILE A 249 33.21 11.83 17.42
C ILE A 249 33.53 12.52 16.11
N ALA A 250 33.09 11.93 15.00
CA ALA A 250 33.27 12.51 13.67
C ALA A 250 32.37 13.73 13.49
N THR A 251 32.94 14.84 13.11
CA THR A 251 32.24 16.11 12.80
C THR A 251 31.95 16.28 11.32
N ALA A 252 32.66 15.51 10.47
CA ALA A 252 32.48 15.51 9.02
C ALA A 252 32.48 14.08 8.45
N HIS A 253 31.80 13.91 7.30
CA HIS A 253 31.90 12.67 6.54
C HIS A 253 33.26 12.61 5.83
N HIS A 254 34.07 11.63 6.12
CA HIS A 254 35.39 11.49 5.51
C HIS A 254 35.82 10.03 5.43
N THR A 255 36.84 9.76 4.65
CA THR A 255 37.57 8.49 4.67
C THR A 255 38.88 8.73 5.36
N SER A 256 39.15 7.98 6.42
CA SER A 256 40.38 8.13 7.21
C SER A 256 41.63 7.88 6.35
N VAL A 257 42.66 8.68 6.61
CA VAL A 257 43.87 8.71 5.78
C VAL A 257 44.65 7.40 5.87
N VAL A 258 45.31 7.04 4.77
CA VAL A 258 46.35 6.00 4.75
C VAL A 258 47.68 6.68 5.14
N THR A 259 48.24 6.27 6.26
CA THR A 259 49.64 6.62 6.54
C THR A 259 50.49 5.40 6.23
N ASN A 260 51.57 5.61 5.49
CA ASN A 260 52.59 4.59 5.21
C ASN A 260 53.51 4.34 6.41
N ASP A 261 53.20 4.93 7.54
CA ASP A 261 53.96 4.81 8.76
C ASP A 261 53.31 3.75 9.69
N ASN A 262 54.09 2.74 10.07
CA ASN A 262 53.65 1.67 10.98
C ASN A 262 53.36 2.15 12.41
N SER A 263 53.47 3.44 12.71
CA SER A 263 53.12 4.02 13.99
C SER A 263 51.62 4.37 14.00
N GLN A 264 50.81 3.63 14.70
CA GLN A 264 49.37 3.92 14.89
C GLN A 264 49.12 5.31 15.50
N LEU A 265 50.13 5.96 16.05
CA LEU A 265 50.07 7.25 16.73
C LEU A 265 49.95 8.49 15.78
N GLY A 266 50.22 8.33 14.47
CA GLY A 266 50.18 9.45 13.53
C GLY A 266 48.90 9.63 12.75
N THR A 267 47.96 8.67 12.80
CA THR A 267 46.93 8.54 11.77
C THR A 267 45.63 9.27 12.09
N LEU A 268 45.12 9.21 13.30
CA LEU A 268 43.95 10.02 13.69
C LEU A 268 44.31 11.50 13.73
N GLN A 269 45.56 11.83 14.16
CA GLN A 269 46.02 13.20 14.15
C GLN A 269 46.09 13.80 12.74
N ALA A 270 46.34 13.00 11.70
CA ALA A 270 46.31 13.49 10.31
C ALA A 270 44.88 13.90 9.87
N ASP A 271 43.88 13.28 10.47
CA ASP A 271 42.46 13.56 10.20
C ASP A 271 41.82 14.41 11.32
N ILE A 272 42.56 14.93 12.28
CA ILE A 272 42.02 15.53 13.51
C ILE A 272 40.99 16.63 13.26
N ALA A 273 41.10 17.31 12.12
CA ALA A 273 40.12 18.33 11.70
C ALA A 273 38.70 17.79 11.51
N ASN A 274 38.55 16.46 11.32
CA ASN A 274 37.26 15.79 11.17
C ASN A 274 36.74 15.18 12.47
N TRP A 275 37.46 15.37 13.58
CA TRP A 275 37.15 14.74 14.85
C TRP A 275 37.11 15.75 16.02
N GLU A 276 36.23 15.51 16.95
CA GLU A 276 36.18 16.18 18.25
C GLU A 276 36.30 15.13 19.35
N ILE A 277 36.87 15.51 20.49
CA ILE A 277 36.89 14.64 21.67
C ILE A 277 35.46 14.52 22.19
N PHE A 278 34.96 13.29 22.19
CA PHE A 278 33.62 12.97 22.70
C PHE A 278 33.69 12.68 24.21
N VAL A 279 34.63 11.85 24.61
CA VAL A 279 34.93 11.57 26.04
C VAL A 279 36.44 11.45 26.23
N PRO A 280 37.07 12.32 27.03
CA PRO A 280 38.46 12.17 27.34
C PRO A 280 38.64 10.93 28.24
N GLY A 281 39.61 10.10 27.91
CA GLY A 281 39.95 8.91 28.66
C GLY A 281 41.34 9.00 29.25
N MET A 282 41.66 8.02 30.09
CA MET A 282 42.98 7.82 30.64
C MET A 282 43.43 6.40 30.36
N GLU A 283 44.59 6.23 29.78
CA GLU A 283 45.20 4.92 29.58
C GLU A 283 46.14 4.62 30.76
N PHE A 284 46.01 3.42 31.31
CA PHE A 284 46.91 2.98 32.36
C PHE A 284 48.15 2.32 31.76
N GLU A 285 49.23 3.03 31.78
CA GLU A 285 50.57 2.52 31.43
C GLU A 285 51.18 1.81 32.66
N ASN A 286 51.41 0.53 32.56
CA ASN A 286 51.81 -0.34 33.68
C ASN A 286 53.04 0.17 34.47
N SER A 287 53.97 0.80 33.78
CA SER A 287 55.15 1.40 34.41
C SER A 287 55.66 2.55 33.57
N TRP A 288 56.09 3.63 34.25
CA TRP A 288 56.73 4.75 33.57
C TRP A 288 58.10 4.33 33.02
N ASN A 289 58.31 4.62 31.73
CA ASN A 289 59.60 4.42 31.07
C ASN A 289 60.19 5.78 30.66
N PRO A 290 61.35 6.19 31.16
CA PRO A 290 61.92 7.51 30.90
C PRO A 290 62.31 7.77 29.43
N TYR A 291 62.23 6.74 28.59
CA TYR A 291 62.58 6.84 27.16
C TYR A 291 61.36 6.75 26.24
N GLU A 292 60.16 6.66 26.77
CA GLU A 292 58.93 6.67 26.01
C GLU A 292 58.16 7.98 26.19
N ARG A 293 57.41 8.39 25.16
CA ARG A 293 56.47 9.51 25.26
C ARG A 293 55.08 8.94 25.52
N TYR A 294 54.44 9.47 26.53
CA TYR A 294 53.09 9.15 26.93
C TYR A 294 52.13 10.25 26.48
#